data_3d629280b52657dc9d35428cf0e50a97
#
_entry.id   3d629280b52657dc9d35428cf0e50a97
#
_cell.length_a   1.000
_cell.length_b   1.000
_cell.length_c   1.000
_cell.angle_alpha   90.00
_cell.angle_beta   90.00
_cell.angle_gamma   90.00
#
_symmetry.space_group_name_H-M   'P 1'
#
loop_
_entity.id
_entity.type
_entity.pdbx_description
1 polymer ?
#
loop_
_entity_poly.entity_id
_entity_poly.type
_entity_poly.pdbx_seq_one_letter_code
_entity_poly.pdbx_strand_id
1 'polypeptide(L)'
;MAAKQISKIKTILTVAKKELTDHLRDRRTATMIFLLSIAMGPIILIGLGYFIGSIEAKAEKKEIYLSGKHHAAELVNFLQRQDMKLLDPKPDFRELIKQGNHDAVMVIPADFAAKFLTGEAKVELVYDDTRQSSSGASVGALRRVMRAFNAEVASQRLIARGVAPSVLRPVEIQDINLGTAAQRAAGLLFIIPWITLIGCVTGCTAMAVDLAAGERERGSLEPLLMTPIGRDALVLGKGVAVSLYSLGIAVLTLMGFALTLTYGNLPAIGSVLSLSAAQYGMFFLMLLTFAPAMASIQMLLATYGRNFKEGQTYASYAITLVSLIPAVAMFAQLKDATWQLFVPVLAQLMVITRLLRGETTDLIHYLLPAAVNTVIFTVAMVVIARLLRQEKIIFGRA
;
A
#
# COMPACT_ATOMS: atom_id res chain seq x y z
N MET A 1 -21.90 45.19 -0.65
CA MET A 1 -21.23 43.96 -0.15
C MET A 1 -20.82 42.99 -1.28
N ALA A 2 -21.66 42.68 -2.25
CA ALA A 2 -21.33 41.77 -3.36
C ALA A 2 -20.09 42.15 -4.20
N ALA A 3 -19.94 43.42 -4.59
CA ALA A 3 -18.80 43.90 -5.37
C ALA A 3 -17.45 43.76 -4.64
N LYS A 4 -17.43 43.95 -3.30
CA LYS A 4 -16.23 43.74 -2.46
C LYS A 4 -15.86 42.24 -2.32
N GLN A 5 -16.87 41.37 -2.37
CA GLN A 5 -16.71 39.94 -2.30
C GLN A 5 -16.22 39.33 -3.63
N ILE A 6 -16.76 39.85 -4.76
CA ILE A 6 -16.29 39.48 -6.12
C ILE A 6 -14.83 39.93 -6.32
N SER A 7 -14.44 41.09 -5.79
CA SER A 7 -13.05 41.54 -5.82
C SER A 7 -12.11 40.61 -5.04
N LYS A 8 -12.52 40.12 -3.85
CA LYS A 8 -11.70 39.17 -3.06
C LYS A 8 -11.50 37.83 -3.77
N ILE A 9 -12.55 37.26 -4.36
CA ILE A 9 -12.46 36.00 -5.11
C ILE A 9 -11.53 36.14 -6.32
N LYS A 10 -11.66 37.22 -7.09
CA LYS A 10 -10.75 37.51 -8.20
C LYS A 10 -9.30 37.60 -7.73
N THR A 11 -9.05 38.26 -6.60
CA THR A 11 -7.71 38.38 -6.03
C THR A 11 -7.15 37.00 -5.66
N ILE A 12 -7.91 36.15 -4.97
CA ILE A 12 -7.51 34.78 -4.60
C ILE A 12 -7.16 33.99 -5.85
N LEU A 13 -8.01 34.01 -6.89
CA LEU A 13 -7.78 33.29 -8.14
C LEU A 13 -6.56 33.82 -8.90
N THR A 14 -6.34 35.14 -8.88
CA THR A 14 -5.17 35.77 -9.53
C THR A 14 -3.88 35.34 -8.84
N VAL A 15 -3.84 35.36 -7.51
CA VAL A 15 -2.70 34.86 -6.74
C VAL A 15 -2.48 33.35 -7.02
N ALA A 16 -3.53 32.55 -6.94
CA ALA A 16 -3.43 31.11 -7.19
C ALA A 16 -2.89 30.81 -8.60
N LYS A 17 -3.41 31.50 -9.62
CA LYS A 17 -2.95 31.36 -11.00
C LYS A 17 -1.48 31.74 -11.15
N LYS A 18 -1.08 32.88 -10.54
CA LYS A 18 0.32 33.37 -10.57
C LYS A 18 1.24 32.31 -9.95
N GLU A 19 0.97 31.88 -8.71
CA GLU A 19 1.83 30.92 -7.99
C GLU A 19 1.92 29.57 -8.71
N LEU A 20 0.79 29.07 -9.22
CA LEU A 20 0.77 27.83 -9.99
C LEU A 20 1.57 27.96 -11.29
N THR A 21 1.41 29.09 -11.99
CA THR A 21 2.15 29.35 -13.24
C THR A 21 3.65 29.46 -12.98
N ASP A 22 4.05 30.17 -11.93
CA ASP A 22 5.46 30.34 -11.59
C ASP A 22 6.11 29.02 -11.21
N HIS A 23 5.42 28.16 -10.44
CA HIS A 23 5.91 26.84 -10.11
C HIS A 23 6.00 25.92 -11.33
N LEU A 24 5.03 25.95 -12.25
CA LEU A 24 5.05 25.19 -13.49
C LEU A 24 6.07 25.69 -14.52
N ARG A 25 6.59 26.91 -14.40
CA ARG A 25 7.68 27.43 -15.24
C ARG A 25 9.01 26.73 -14.98
N ASP A 26 9.24 26.20 -13.80
CA ASP A 26 10.33 25.26 -13.57
C ASP A 26 10.01 23.90 -14.23
N ARG A 27 10.17 23.88 -15.56
CA ARG A 27 9.82 22.73 -16.41
C ARG A 27 10.55 21.46 -15.96
N ARG A 28 11.78 21.59 -15.46
CA ARG A 28 12.57 20.43 -15.04
C ARG A 28 11.95 19.73 -13.83
N THR A 29 11.68 20.49 -12.79
CA THR A 29 11.07 19.95 -11.55
C THR A 29 9.64 19.48 -11.80
N ALA A 30 8.82 20.29 -12.48
CA ALA A 30 7.43 19.92 -12.80
C ALA A 30 7.35 18.64 -13.64
N THR A 31 8.16 18.54 -14.70
CA THR A 31 8.16 17.33 -15.57
C THR A 31 8.61 16.09 -14.80
N MET A 32 9.66 16.19 -13.95
CA MET A 32 10.10 15.07 -13.12
C MET A 32 9.00 14.59 -12.16
N ILE A 33 8.33 15.51 -11.47
CA ILE A 33 7.26 15.17 -10.52
C ILE A 33 6.09 14.53 -11.27
N PHE A 34 5.65 15.09 -12.38
CA PHE A 34 4.53 14.58 -13.15
C PHE A 34 4.84 13.21 -13.77
N LEU A 35 6.03 13.05 -14.36
CA LEU A 35 6.45 11.78 -14.92
C LEU A 35 6.51 10.70 -13.83
N LEU A 36 7.11 11.00 -12.68
CA LEU A 36 7.20 10.07 -11.56
C LEU A 36 5.80 9.71 -11.04
N SER A 37 4.90 10.68 -10.94
CA SER A 37 3.53 10.44 -10.48
C SER A 37 2.77 9.46 -11.39
N ILE A 38 2.88 9.61 -12.70
CA ILE A 38 2.28 8.67 -13.67
C ILE A 38 3.00 7.32 -13.62
N ALA A 39 4.33 7.31 -13.50
CA ALA A 39 5.14 6.09 -13.51
C ALA A 39 4.95 5.23 -12.25
N MET A 40 4.50 5.81 -11.13
CA MET A 40 4.29 5.08 -9.87
C MET A 40 3.30 3.93 -10.03
N GLY A 41 2.21 4.13 -10.78
CA GLY A 41 1.23 3.06 -11.07
C GLY A 41 1.85 1.85 -11.75
N PRO A 42 2.45 2.02 -12.93
CA PRO A 42 3.17 0.95 -13.64
C PRO A 42 4.26 0.28 -12.78
N ILE A 43 5.13 1.06 -12.16
CA ILE A 43 6.25 0.52 -11.35
C ILE A 43 5.74 -0.40 -10.25
N ILE A 44 4.72 0.03 -9.51
CA ILE A 44 4.21 -0.71 -8.37
C ILE A 44 3.40 -1.93 -8.81
N LEU A 45 2.48 -1.77 -9.77
CA LEU A 45 1.62 -2.89 -10.17
C LEU A 45 2.39 -3.96 -10.95
N ILE A 46 3.33 -3.57 -11.81
CA ILE A 46 4.20 -4.53 -12.51
C ILE A 46 5.12 -5.24 -11.52
N GLY A 47 5.73 -4.49 -10.59
CA GLY A 47 6.56 -5.06 -9.53
C GLY A 47 5.77 -6.04 -8.64
N LEU A 48 4.55 -5.67 -8.23
CA LEU A 48 3.66 -6.54 -7.45
C LEU A 48 3.22 -7.77 -8.25
N GLY A 49 2.86 -7.59 -9.52
CA GLY A 49 2.49 -8.70 -10.41
C GLY A 49 3.64 -9.69 -10.60
N TYR A 50 4.86 -9.20 -10.80
CA TYR A 50 6.06 -10.03 -10.86
C TYR A 50 6.32 -10.77 -9.53
N PHE A 51 6.17 -10.08 -8.40
CA PHE A 51 6.34 -10.67 -7.08
C PHE A 51 5.32 -11.78 -6.81
N ILE A 52 4.03 -11.53 -7.08
CA ILE A 52 2.97 -12.54 -6.94
C ILE A 52 3.22 -13.71 -7.88
N GLY A 53 3.50 -13.46 -9.15
CA GLY A 53 3.81 -14.50 -10.14
C GLY A 53 5.04 -15.34 -9.74
N SER A 54 6.05 -14.73 -9.12
CA SER A 54 7.22 -15.47 -8.61
C SER A 54 6.89 -16.39 -7.44
N ILE A 55 5.96 -15.98 -6.57
CA ILE A 55 5.45 -16.82 -5.46
C ILE A 55 4.61 -17.98 -6.03
N GLU A 56 3.71 -17.70 -6.97
CA GLU A 56 2.89 -18.70 -7.62
C GLU A 56 3.74 -19.71 -8.39
N ALA A 57 4.71 -19.24 -9.19
CA ALA A 57 5.64 -20.11 -9.91
C ALA A 57 6.50 -20.99 -8.97
N LYS A 58 6.87 -20.46 -7.79
CA LYS A 58 7.55 -21.27 -6.76
C LYS A 58 6.61 -22.28 -6.11
N ALA A 59 5.34 -21.92 -5.91
CA ALA A 59 4.33 -22.83 -5.35
C ALA A 59 3.90 -23.90 -6.37
N GLU A 60 3.89 -23.57 -7.66
CA GLU A 60 3.62 -24.50 -8.77
C GLU A 60 4.82 -25.41 -9.08
N LYS A 61 6.06 -24.99 -8.79
CA LYS A 61 7.22 -25.87 -8.85
C LYS A 61 7.05 -26.95 -7.78
N LYS A 62 6.49 -28.08 -8.21
CA LYS A 62 6.36 -29.30 -7.40
C LYS A 62 7.74 -29.97 -7.20
N GLU A 63 8.78 -29.16 -6.95
CA GLU A 63 10.15 -29.64 -6.72
C GLU A 63 10.35 -29.86 -5.21
N ILE A 64 10.76 -31.06 -4.85
CA ILE A 64 11.05 -31.43 -3.46
C ILE A 64 12.49 -31.92 -3.38
N TYR A 65 13.26 -31.33 -2.49
CA TYR A 65 14.58 -31.84 -2.14
C TYR A 65 14.45 -32.98 -1.13
N LEU A 66 14.85 -34.17 -1.55
CA LEU A 66 14.68 -35.41 -0.78
C LEU A 66 16.02 -36.15 -0.63
N SER A 67 16.51 -36.21 0.59
CA SER A 67 17.70 -37.03 0.93
C SER A 67 17.26 -38.40 1.39
N GLY A 68 17.96 -39.48 0.95
CA GLY A 68 17.65 -40.84 1.33
C GLY A 68 16.49 -41.48 0.56
N LYS A 69 16.27 -41.10 -0.70
CA LYS A 69 15.19 -41.63 -1.58
C LYS A 69 15.08 -43.17 -1.61
N HIS A 70 16.22 -43.86 -1.55
CA HIS A 70 16.30 -45.32 -1.62
C HIS A 70 15.80 -46.06 -0.36
N HIS A 71 15.59 -45.33 0.74
CA HIS A 71 15.08 -45.89 1.99
C HIS A 71 13.55 -45.92 2.09
N ALA A 72 12.83 -45.22 1.16
CA ALA A 72 11.38 -45.08 1.22
C ALA A 72 10.72 -45.18 -0.16
N ALA A 73 10.78 -46.34 -0.78
CA ALA A 73 10.23 -46.55 -2.14
C ALA A 73 8.73 -46.21 -2.24
N GLU A 74 7.93 -46.53 -1.22
CA GLU A 74 6.49 -46.23 -1.20
C GLU A 74 6.22 -44.73 -1.17
N LEU A 75 6.96 -43.97 -0.34
CA LEU A 75 6.85 -42.51 -0.30
C LEU A 75 7.30 -41.86 -1.61
N VAL A 76 8.39 -42.36 -2.19
CA VAL A 76 8.89 -41.89 -3.50
C VAL A 76 7.86 -42.12 -4.60
N ASN A 77 7.28 -43.33 -4.67
CA ASN A 77 6.22 -43.67 -5.63
C ASN A 77 4.97 -42.78 -5.44
N PHE A 78 4.57 -42.52 -4.18
CA PHE A 78 3.46 -41.62 -3.88
C PHE A 78 3.75 -40.20 -4.39
N LEU A 79 4.93 -39.65 -4.10
CA LEU A 79 5.33 -38.31 -4.52
C LEU A 79 5.38 -38.20 -6.05
N GLN A 80 5.88 -39.23 -6.74
CA GLN A 80 5.91 -39.27 -8.21
C GLN A 80 4.51 -39.33 -8.82
N ARG A 81 3.57 -40.07 -8.22
CA ARG A 81 2.15 -40.08 -8.64
C ARG A 81 1.46 -38.74 -8.49
N GLN A 82 1.94 -37.90 -7.55
CA GLN A 82 1.46 -36.53 -7.37
C GLN A 82 2.16 -35.54 -8.30
N ASP A 83 2.90 -36.01 -9.31
CA ASP A 83 3.64 -35.25 -10.29
C ASP A 83 4.68 -34.33 -9.66
N MET A 84 5.32 -34.81 -8.58
CA MET A 84 6.37 -34.07 -7.89
C MET A 84 7.75 -34.44 -8.42
N LYS A 85 8.56 -33.46 -8.71
CA LYS A 85 9.94 -33.63 -9.16
C LYS A 85 10.86 -33.74 -7.94
N LEU A 86 11.45 -34.90 -7.79
CA LEU A 86 12.33 -35.22 -6.65
C LEU A 86 13.77 -34.87 -7.02
N LEU A 87 14.35 -33.93 -6.32
CA LEU A 87 15.72 -33.46 -6.49
C LEU A 87 16.60 -33.98 -5.33
N ASP A 88 17.84 -34.27 -5.63
CA ASP A 88 18.81 -34.60 -4.59
C ASP A 88 19.39 -33.32 -4.00
N PRO A 89 19.40 -33.16 -2.68
CA PRO A 89 20.02 -32.03 -2.05
C PRO A 89 21.55 -32.11 -2.17
N LYS A 90 22.21 -30.96 -2.23
CA LYS A 90 23.68 -30.91 -2.16
C LYS A 90 24.18 -31.40 -0.80
N PRO A 91 25.41 -31.93 -0.69
CA PRO A 91 25.94 -32.43 0.59
C PRO A 91 25.84 -31.42 1.73
N ASP A 92 26.07 -30.14 1.44
CA ASP A 92 26.08 -29.04 2.42
C ASP A 92 24.72 -28.35 2.56
N PHE A 93 23.60 -29.06 2.30
CA PHE A 93 22.26 -28.45 2.27
C PHE A 93 21.88 -27.75 3.59
N ARG A 94 22.39 -28.19 4.75
CA ARG A 94 22.12 -27.54 6.04
C ARG A 94 22.70 -26.13 6.12
N GLU A 95 23.89 -25.91 5.57
CA GLU A 95 24.49 -24.59 5.48
C GLU A 95 23.82 -23.73 4.41
N LEU A 96 23.46 -24.34 3.27
CA LEU A 96 22.71 -23.67 2.21
C LEU A 96 21.32 -23.20 2.67
N ILE A 97 20.65 -23.94 3.55
CA ILE A 97 19.39 -23.51 4.19
C ILE A 97 19.64 -22.31 5.09
N LYS A 98 20.68 -22.34 5.93
CA LYS A 98 21.06 -21.20 6.78
C LYS A 98 21.43 -19.96 5.96
N GLN A 99 22.08 -20.11 4.81
CA GLN A 99 22.42 -19.03 3.89
C GLN A 99 21.20 -18.56 3.06
N GLY A 100 20.09 -19.31 3.04
CA GLY A 100 18.88 -18.98 2.27
C GLY A 100 18.94 -19.39 0.80
N ASN A 101 19.88 -20.25 0.45
CA ASN A 101 20.03 -20.81 -0.90
C ASN A 101 19.19 -22.07 -1.16
N HIS A 102 18.61 -22.65 -0.10
CA HIS A 102 17.63 -23.74 -0.13
C HIS A 102 16.48 -23.45 0.85
N ASP A 103 15.25 -23.76 0.44
CA ASP A 103 14.05 -23.46 1.26
C ASP A 103 13.79 -24.53 2.33
N ALA A 104 13.73 -25.80 1.94
CA ALA A 104 13.52 -26.93 2.86
C ALA A 104 14.00 -28.22 2.22
N VAL A 105 14.47 -29.15 3.04
CA VAL A 105 14.90 -30.49 2.62
C VAL A 105 14.23 -31.53 3.52
N MET A 106 13.67 -32.57 2.91
CA MET A 106 13.16 -33.72 3.60
C MET A 106 14.24 -34.81 3.67
N VAL A 107 14.55 -35.28 4.87
CA VAL A 107 15.56 -36.32 5.10
C VAL A 107 14.89 -37.59 5.57
N ILE A 108 15.13 -38.67 4.87
CA ILE A 108 14.62 -40.02 5.18
C ILE A 108 15.76 -40.79 5.82
N PRO A 109 15.63 -41.21 7.09
CA PRO A 109 16.62 -42.03 7.77
C PRO A 109 16.73 -43.43 7.16
N ALA A 110 17.88 -44.08 7.31
CA ALA A 110 18.15 -45.43 6.77
C ALA A 110 17.25 -46.52 7.36
N ASP A 111 16.76 -46.34 8.58
CA ASP A 111 15.87 -47.25 9.29
C ASP A 111 14.37 -47.07 8.95
N PHE A 112 14.06 -46.12 8.02
CA PHE A 112 12.68 -45.80 7.65
C PHE A 112 11.89 -47.02 7.19
N ALA A 113 12.42 -47.85 6.29
CA ALA A 113 11.70 -48.99 5.74
C ALA A 113 11.31 -50.02 6.85
N ALA A 114 12.22 -50.31 7.78
CA ALA A 114 11.96 -51.23 8.90
C ALA A 114 10.89 -50.63 9.86
N LYS A 115 11.04 -49.36 10.21
CA LYS A 115 10.09 -48.66 11.11
C LYS A 115 8.75 -48.35 10.45
N PHE A 116 8.70 -48.26 9.14
CA PHE A 116 7.45 -48.04 8.41
C PHE A 116 6.47 -49.19 8.57
N LEU A 117 6.99 -50.43 8.60
CA LEU A 117 6.15 -51.63 8.82
C LEU A 117 5.54 -51.66 10.24
N THR A 118 6.29 -51.23 11.24
CA THR A 118 5.81 -51.14 12.63
C THR A 118 4.96 -49.89 12.93
N GLY A 119 4.95 -48.94 12.05
CA GLY A 119 4.21 -47.65 12.23
C GLY A 119 4.98 -46.58 13.00
N GLU A 120 6.27 -46.76 13.23
CA GLU A 120 7.13 -45.81 13.99
C GLU A 120 8.09 -45.01 13.09
N ALA A 121 7.91 -45.05 11.78
CA ALA A 121 8.77 -44.33 10.82
C ALA A 121 8.70 -42.82 11.03
N LYS A 122 9.86 -42.20 11.01
CA LYS A 122 10.01 -40.72 11.13
C LYS A 122 10.70 -40.18 9.89
N VAL A 123 10.30 -39.01 9.48
CA VAL A 123 10.94 -38.20 8.43
C VAL A 123 11.32 -36.87 9.04
N GLU A 124 12.55 -36.43 8.81
CA GLU A 124 13.02 -35.14 9.28
C GLU A 124 12.77 -34.08 8.21
N LEU A 125 12.18 -32.98 8.61
CA LEU A 125 12.02 -31.81 7.77
C LEU A 125 12.96 -30.70 8.24
N VAL A 126 14.01 -30.43 7.46
CA VAL A 126 15.04 -29.43 7.78
C VAL A 126 14.73 -28.15 7.05
N TYR A 127 14.52 -27.06 7.79
CA TYR A 127 14.19 -25.73 7.27
C TYR A 127 14.63 -24.64 8.26
N ASP A 128 14.62 -23.39 7.81
CA ASP A 128 14.91 -22.20 8.63
C ASP A 128 13.62 -21.37 8.78
N ASP A 129 13.10 -21.28 9.99
CA ASP A 129 11.86 -20.55 10.31
C ASP A 129 12.05 -19.03 10.40
N THR A 130 13.28 -18.56 10.48
CA THR A 130 13.58 -17.11 10.55
C THR A 130 13.30 -16.38 9.25
N ARG A 131 13.14 -17.11 8.13
CA ARG A 131 12.88 -16.59 6.78
C ARG A 131 11.47 -16.96 6.31
N GLN A 132 10.48 -16.29 6.90
CA GLN A 132 9.05 -16.60 6.73
C GLN A 132 8.51 -16.60 5.29
N SER A 133 9.11 -15.88 4.35
CA SER A 133 8.51 -15.69 3.02
C SER A 133 8.76 -16.80 2.01
N SER A 134 9.89 -17.49 2.06
CA SER A 134 10.25 -18.53 1.09
C SER A 134 10.11 -19.95 1.66
N SER A 135 10.55 -20.16 2.90
CA SER A 135 10.51 -21.46 3.55
C SER A 135 9.09 -21.88 3.97
N GLY A 136 8.27 -20.94 4.40
CA GLY A 136 6.92 -21.23 4.89
C GLY A 136 6.00 -21.90 3.86
N ALA A 137 6.04 -21.47 2.61
CA ALA A 137 5.24 -22.06 1.52
C ALA A 137 5.71 -23.48 1.19
N SER A 138 7.03 -23.70 1.07
CA SER A 138 7.65 -25.00 0.77
C SER A 138 7.42 -26.00 1.91
N VAL A 139 7.63 -25.58 3.16
CA VAL A 139 7.36 -26.40 4.35
C VAL A 139 5.88 -26.76 4.47
N GLY A 140 4.99 -25.79 4.21
CA GLY A 140 3.55 -26.00 4.19
C GLY A 140 3.13 -27.03 3.14
N ALA A 141 3.73 -26.98 1.95
CA ALA A 141 3.49 -27.95 0.88
C ALA A 141 3.98 -29.34 1.29
N LEU A 142 5.20 -29.48 1.80
CA LEU A 142 5.75 -30.73 2.28
C LEU A 142 4.89 -31.37 3.38
N ARG A 143 4.43 -30.58 4.34
CA ARG A 143 3.52 -31.05 5.40
C ARG A 143 2.16 -31.50 4.87
N ARG A 144 1.60 -30.83 3.85
CA ARG A 144 0.35 -31.25 3.21
C ARG A 144 0.51 -32.59 2.51
N VAL A 145 1.60 -32.75 1.77
CA VAL A 145 1.90 -33.99 1.05
C VAL A 145 2.13 -35.17 2.01
N MET A 146 2.87 -34.94 3.09
CA MET A 146 3.07 -35.99 4.11
C MET A 146 1.77 -36.37 4.82
N ARG A 147 0.88 -35.41 5.07
CA ARG A 147 -0.46 -35.73 5.61
C ARG A 147 -1.29 -36.54 4.64
N ALA A 148 -1.23 -36.24 3.33
CA ALA A 148 -1.92 -37.03 2.31
C ALA A 148 -1.37 -38.44 2.20
N PHE A 149 -0.03 -38.63 2.21
CA PHE A 149 0.61 -39.91 2.25
C PHE A 149 0.18 -40.74 3.48
N ASN A 150 0.26 -40.12 4.66
CA ASN A 150 -0.15 -40.79 5.90
C ASN A 150 -1.63 -41.20 5.87
N ALA A 151 -2.51 -40.38 5.31
CA ALA A 151 -3.93 -40.70 5.18
C ALA A 151 -4.17 -41.85 4.20
N GLU A 152 -3.43 -41.90 3.07
CA GLU A 152 -3.52 -42.98 2.09
C GLU A 152 -3.06 -44.31 2.73
N VAL A 153 -1.87 -44.33 3.35
CA VAL A 153 -1.32 -45.51 4.00
C VAL A 153 -2.21 -46.02 5.15
N ALA A 154 -2.71 -45.09 5.99
CA ALA A 154 -3.61 -45.45 7.07
C ALA A 154 -4.92 -46.06 6.56
N SER A 155 -5.48 -45.48 5.49
CA SER A 155 -6.68 -46.01 4.83
C SER A 155 -6.46 -47.42 4.30
N GLN A 156 -5.34 -47.66 3.59
CA GLN A 156 -4.99 -49.00 3.07
C GLN A 156 -4.81 -50.03 4.19
N ARG A 157 -4.13 -49.62 5.27
CA ARG A 157 -3.94 -50.51 6.45
C ARG A 157 -5.25 -50.86 7.17
N LEU A 158 -6.20 -49.91 7.22
CA LEU A 158 -7.53 -50.15 7.79
C LEU A 158 -8.35 -51.12 6.92
N ILE A 159 -8.37 -50.89 5.60
CA ILE A 159 -9.05 -51.79 4.65
C ILE A 159 -8.51 -53.21 4.76
N ALA A 160 -7.17 -53.38 4.82
CA ALA A 160 -6.54 -54.69 5.00
C ALA A 160 -6.93 -55.37 6.33
N ARG A 161 -7.40 -54.61 7.32
CA ARG A 161 -7.89 -55.12 8.60
C ARG A 161 -9.43 -55.24 8.67
N GLY A 162 -10.13 -54.99 7.55
CA GLY A 162 -11.60 -55.05 7.51
C GLY A 162 -12.29 -53.85 8.19
N VAL A 163 -11.56 -52.75 8.46
CA VAL A 163 -12.09 -51.58 9.12
C VAL A 163 -12.35 -50.49 8.05
N ALA A 164 -13.52 -49.87 8.11
CA ALA A 164 -13.87 -48.83 7.17
C ALA A 164 -12.96 -47.56 7.34
N PRO A 165 -12.38 -47.02 6.27
CA PRO A 165 -11.54 -45.82 6.34
C PRO A 165 -12.22 -44.58 6.91
N SER A 166 -13.57 -44.52 6.90
CA SER A 166 -14.37 -43.44 7.51
C SER A 166 -14.08 -43.24 9.00
N VAL A 167 -13.55 -44.25 9.70
CA VAL A 167 -13.12 -44.15 11.10
C VAL A 167 -11.99 -43.13 11.28
N LEU A 168 -11.16 -42.89 10.26
CA LEU A 168 -10.09 -41.89 10.30
C LEU A 168 -10.62 -40.45 10.11
N ARG A 169 -11.82 -40.30 9.56
CA ARG A 169 -12.42 -39.00 9.28
C ARG A 169 -13.87 -39.00 9.74
N PRO A 170 -14.13 -38.99 11.06
CA PRO A 170 -15.50 -38.99 11.61
C PRO A 170 -16.24 -37.68 11.33
N VAL A 171 -15.53 -36.64 10.99
CA VAL A 171 -16.07 -35.32 10.65
C VAL A 171 -15.45 -34.86 9.33
N GLU A 172 -16.30 -34.54 8.35
CA GLU A 172 -15.89 -33.91 7.10
C GLU A 172 -16.03 -32.41 7.23
N ILE A 173 -14.91 -31.69 6.99
CA ILE A 173 -14.91 -30.24 6.99
C ILE A 173 -15.23 -29.77 5.56
N GLN A 174 -16.37 -29.15 5.39
CA GLN A 174 -16.74 -28.48 4.15
C GLN A 174 -16.33 -27.02 4.23
N ASP A 175 -15.28 -26.64 3.53
CA ASP A 175 -14.82 -25.25 3.45
C ASP A 175 -15.75 -24.44 2.52
N ILE A 176 -16.55 -23.55 3.10
CA ILE A 176 -17.37 -22.59 2.37
C ILE A 176 -16.69 -21.23 2.42
N ASN A 177 -16.02 -20.87 1.34
CA ASN A 177 -15.37 -19.58 1.23
C ASN A 177 -16.37 -18.53 0.75
N LEU A 178 -16.82 -17.65 1.64
CA LEU A 178 -17.76 -16.57 1.33
C LEU A 178 -17.07 -15.34 0.68
N GLY A 179 -15.73 -15.28 0.69
CA GLY A 179 -14.97 -14.17 0.11
C GLY A 179 -14.99 -14.22 -1.42
N THR A 180 -15.41 -13.12 -2.06
CA THR A 180 -15.34 -12.96 -3.51
C THR A 180 -13.89 -12.82 -4.00
N ALA A 181 -13.65 -13.08 -5.29
CA ALA A 181 -12.33 -12.86 -5.89
C ALA A 181 -11.91 -11.37 -5.76
N ALA A 182 -12.84 -10.44 -5.92
CA ALA A 182 -12.61 -9.00 -5.75
C ALA A 182 -12.20 -8.64 -4.32
N GLN A 183 -12.82 -9.23 -3.30
CA GLN A 183 -12.45 -9.00 -1.90
C GLN A 183 -11.04 -9.50 -1.56
N ARG A 184 -10.63 -10.63 -2.14
CA ARG A 184 -9.26 -11.16 -1.97
C ARG A 184 -8.22 -10.27 -2.65
N ALA A 185 -8.51 -9.80 -3.87
CA ALA A 185 -7.63 -8.87 -4.58
C ALA A 185 -7.54 -7.50 -3.91
N ALA A 186 -8.63 -7.00 -3.33
CA ALA A 186 -8.65 -5.72 -2.62
C ALA A 186 -7.65 -5.68 -1.45
N GLY A 187 -7.38 -6.84 -0.81
CA GLY A 187 -6.33 -6.95 0.21
C GLY A 187 -4.92 -6.64 -0.31
N LEU A 188 -4.64 -6.97 -1.58
CA LEU A 188 -3.36 -6.64 -2.23
C LEU A 188 -3.36 -5.22 -2.80
N LEU A 189 -4.52 -4.73 -3.17
CA LEU A 189 -4.69 -3.48 -3.90
C LEU A 189 -4.90 -2.26 -2.99
N PHE A 190 -4.93 -2.44 -1.66
CA PHE A 190 -4.90 -1.33 -0.71
C PHE A 190 -3.66 -0.42 -0.93
N ILE A 191 -2.64 -0.93 -1.61
CA ILE A 191 -1.44 -0.19 -1.99
C ILE A 191 -1.77 0.98 -2.95
N ILE A 192 -2.79 0.85 -3.79
CA ILE A 192 -3.21 1.89 -4.74
C ILE A 192 -3.67 3.18 -4.00
N PRO A 193 -4.68 3.12 -3.11
CA PRO A 193 -5.05 4.30 -2.34
C PRO A 193 -3.90 4.82 -1.48
N TRP A 194 -3.14 3.94 -0.83
CA TRP A 194 -2.02 4.34 0.00
C TRP A 194 -0.97 5.15 -0.78
N ILE A 195 -0.50 4.64 -1.90
CA ILE A 195 0.48 5.34 -2.75
C ILE A 195 -0.10 6.63 -3.34
N THR A 196 -1.37 6.63 -3.72
CA THR A 196 -2.03 7.86 -4.23
C THR A 196 -2.08 8.94 -3.15
N LEU A 197 -2.40 8.60 -1.91
CA LEU A 197 -2.42 9.53 -0.78
C LEU A 197 -1.01 10.05 -0.45
N ILE A 198 0.01 9.18 -0.43
CA ILE A 198 1.41 9.59 -0.25
C ILE A 198 1.85 10.49 -1.40
N GLY A 199 1.60 10.11 -2.65
CA GLY A 199 1.94 10.88 -3.84
C GLY A 199 1.34 12.28 -3.82
N CYS A 200 0.07 12.38 -3.41
CA CYS A 200 -0.64 13.64 -3.23
C CYS A 200 0.10 14.58 -2.25
N VAL A 201 0.59 14.04 -1.14
CA VAL A 201 1.25 14.82 -0.09
C VAL A 201 2.72 15.09 -0.44
N THR A 202 3.48 14.09 -0.90
CA THR A 202 4.90 14.27 -1.23
C THR A 202 5.11 15.22 -2.40
N GLY A 203 4.26 15.12 -3.41
CA GLY A 203 4.41 15.89 -4.65
C GLY A 203 4.22 17.39 -4.47
N CYS A 204 3.35 17.84 -3.56
CA CYS A 204 3.13 19.26 -3.30
C CYS A 204 4.07 19.87 -2.25
N THR A 205 4.92 19.06 -1.59
CA THR A 205 5.78 19.53 -0.49
C THR A 205 6.70 20.67 -0.92
N ALA A 206 7.36 20.52 -2.07
CA ALA A 206 8.28 21.55 -2.57
C ALA A 206 7.58 22.89 -2.77
N MET A 207 6.39 22.89 -3.39
CA MET A 207 5.60 24.10 -3.59
C MET A 207 5.09 24.69 -2.27
N ALA A 208 4.62 23.86 -1.34
CA ALA A 208 4.13 24.30 -0.04
C ALA A 208 5.24 24.97 0.78
N VAL A 209 6.45 24.41 0.76
CA VAL A 209 7.62 24.94 1.46
C VAL A 209 8.11 26.23 0.79
N ASP A 210 8.17 26.26 -0.53
CA ASP A 210 8.62 27.41 -1.29
C ASP A 210 7.74 28.64 -1.05
N LEU A 211 6.42 28.47 -1.07
CA LEU A 211 5.45 29.54 -0.84
C LEU A 211 5.32 29.98 0.63
N ALA A 212 5.88 29.24 1.58
CA ALA A 212 5.88 29.55 3.00
C ALA A 212 7.28 30.01 3.46
N ALA A 213 8.20 29.06 3.70
CA ALA A 213 9.54 29.32 4.20
C ALA A 213 10.47 29.90 3.12
N GLY A 214 10.34 29.46 1.86
CA GLY A 214 11.21 29.90 0.76
C GLY A 214 11.07 31.38 0.44
N GLU A 215 9.86 31.94 0.41
CA GLU A 215 9.66 33.36 0.20
C GLU A 215 10.25 34.21 1.33
N ARG A 216 10.18 33.71 2.57
CA ARG A 216 10.77 34.40 3.70
C ARG A 216 12.30 34.38 3.63
N GLU A 217 12.91 33.28 3.29
CA GLU A 217 14.36 33.16 3.12
C GLU A 217 14.89 34.11 2.03
N ARG A 218 14.15 34.24 0.91
CA ARG A 218 14.51 35.17 -0.19
C ARG A 218 14.17 36.62 0.09
N GLY A 219 13.52 36.97 1.20
CA GLY A 219 13.07 38.30 1.53
C GLY A 219 11.94 38.82 0.62
N SER A 220 11.34 37.98 -0.21
CA SER A 220 10.26 38.35 -1.13
C SER A 220 8.90 38.46 -0.44
N LEU A 221 8.77 37.98 0.78
CA LEU A 221 7.55 38.06 1.57
C LEU A 221 7.24 39.51 1.97
N GLU A 222 8.25 40.32 2.31
CA GLU A 222 8.05 41.73 2.74
C GLU A 222 7.44 42.59 1.64
N PRO A 223 8.02 42.71 0.42
CA PRO A 223 7.41 43.41 -0.68
C PRO A 223 5.99 42.93 -1.02
N LEU A 224 5.76 41.63 -0.89
CA LEU A 224 4.45 41.04 -1.17
C LEU A 224 3.39 41.52 -0.15
N LEU A 225 3.76 41.64 1.13
CA LEU A 225 2.87 42.14 2.18
C LEU A 225 2.63 43.63 2.12
N MET A 226 3.46 44.41 1.39
CA MET A 226 3.27 45.84 1.14
C MET A 226 2.28 46.12 -0.01
N THR A 227 1.90 45.09 -0.77
CA THR A 227 0.89 45.22 -1.83
C THR A 227 -0.50 45.48 -1.21
N PRO A 228 -1.42 46.14 -1.93
CA PRO A 228 -2.78 46.43 -1.44
C PRO A 228 -3.67 45.17 -1.37
N ILE A 229 -3.08 43.99 -1.35
CA ILE A 229 -3.77 42.70 -1.26
C ILE A 229 -3.97 42.37 0.22
N GLY A 230 -5.20 42.05 0.60
CA GLY A 230 -5.45 41.55 1.96
C GLY A 230 -4.72 40.24 2.26
N ARG A 231 -4.06 40.18 3.42
CA ARG A 231 -3.26 38.99 3.84
C ARG A 231 -4.06 37.69 3.75
N ASP A 232 -5.34 37.73 4.11
CA ASP A 232 -6.22 36.55 4.03
C ASP A 232 -6.42 36.08 2.57
N ALA A 233 -6.57 37.02 1.63
CA ALA A 233 -6.69 36.71 0.21
C ALA A 233 -5.39 36.13 -0.38
N LEU A 234 -4.24 36.65 0.08
CA LEU A 234 -2.93 36.14 -0.28
C LEU A 234 -2.73 34.70 0.18
N VAL A 235 -2.97 34.44 1.47
CA VAL A 235 -2.82 33.08 2.07
C VAL A 235 -3.76 32.10 1.41
N LEU A 236 -5.02 32.45 1.21
CA LEU A 236 -5.99 31.59 0.53
C LEU A 236 -5.58 31.34 -0.93
N GLY A 237 -5.07 32.33 -1.64
CA GLY A 237 -4.60 32.19 -3.02
C GLY A 237 -3.44 31.19 -3.11
N LYS A 238 -2.46 31.29 -2.20
CA LYS A 238 -1.35 30.34 -2.11
C LYS A 238 -1.84 28.95 -1.72
N GLY A 239 -2.72 28.86 -0.72
CA GLY A 239 -3.31 27.56 -0.31
C GLY A 239 -4.07 26.87 -1.44
N VAL A 240 -4.84 27.62 -2.23
CA VAL A 240 -5.54 27.10 -3.42
C VAL A 240 -4.54 26.63 -4.49
N ALA A 241 -3.44 27.39 -4.72
CA ALA A 241 -2.41 26.98 -5.68
C ALA A 241 -1.76 25.65 -5.31
N VAL A 242 -1.33 25.49 -4.06
CA VAL A 242 -0.73 24.24 -3.57
C VAL A 242 -1.74 23.10 -3.62
N SER A 243 -3.01 23.36 -3.27
CA SER A 243 -4.09 22.38 -3.32
C SER A 243 -4.35 21.86 -4.73
N LEU A 244 -4.41 22.74 -5.71
CA LEU A 244 -4.61 22.37 -7.12
C LEU A 244 -3.42 21.58 -7.66
N TYR A 245 -2.21 21.96 -7.28
CA TYR A 245 -1.01 21.22 -7.66
C TYR A 245 -0.98 19.82 -7.04
N SER A 246 -1.30 19.69 -5.76
CA SER A 246 -1.44 18.43 -5.04
C SER A 246 -2.50 17.52 -5.68
N LEU A 247 -3.67 18.09 -5.99
CA LEU A 247 -4.75 17.35 -6.65
C LEU A 247 -4.34 16.87 -8.06
N GLY A 248 -3.63 17.74 -8.81
CA GLY A 248 -3.08 17.38 -10.11
C GLY A 248 -2.15 16.14 -10.03
N ILE A 249 -1.26 16.12 -9.05
CA ILE A 249 -0.36 14.97 -8.81
C ILE A 249 -1.14 13.70 -8.45
N ALA A 250 -2.15 13.83 -7.58
CA ALA A 250 -3.00 12.71 -7.20
C ALA A 250 -3.76 12.14 -8.41
N VAL A 251 -4.28 13.00 -9.28
CA VAL A 251 -4.95 12.59 -10.53
C VAL A 251 -3.99 11.88 -11.47
N LEU A 252 -2.76 12.41 -11.65
CA LEU A 252 -1.73 11.78 -12.48
C LEU A 252 -1.34 10.40 -11.94
N THR A 253 -1.20 10.25 -10.63
CA THR A 253 -0.92 8.97 -9.98
C THR A 253 -2.06 7.97 -10.22
N LEU A 254 -3.31 8.39 -10.01
CA LEU A 254 -4.49 7.57 -10.32
C LEU A 254 -4.56 7.17 -11.79
N MET A 255 -4.25 8.10 -12.69
CA MET A 255 -4.20 7.82 -14.13
C MET A 255 -3.13 6.79 -14.46
N GLY A 256 -1.96 6.86 -13.81
CA GLY A 256 -0.91 5.84 -13.94
C GLY A 256 -1.40 4.45 -13.52
N PHE A 257 -2.11 4.34 -12.39
CA PHE A 257 -2.74 3.08 -11.97
C PHE A 257 -3.82 2.63 -12.95
N ALA A 258 -4.69 3.53 -13.41
CA ALA A 258 -5.76 3.22 -14.36
C ALA A 258 -5.21 2.68 -15.68
N LEU A 259 -4.20 3.34 -16.26
CA LEU A 259 -3.55 2.90 -17.48
C LEU A 259 -2.91 1.52 -17.32
N THR A 260 -2.26 1.26 -16.19
CA THR A 260 -1.63 -0.03 -15.94
C THR A 260 -2.65 -1.15 -15.75
N LEU A 261 -3.76 -0.90 -15.05
CA LEU A 261 -4.83 -1.88 -14.88
C LEU A 261 -5.55 -2.19 -16.21
N THR A 262 -5.67 -1.19 -17.10
CA THR A 262 -6.38 -1.35 -18.38
C THR A 262 -5.51 -1.98 -19.46
N TYR A 263 -4.24 -1.60 -19.55
CA TYR A 263 -3.36 -1.99 -20.66
C TYR A 263 -2.19 -2.88 -20.23
N GLY A 264 -1.94 -3.05 -18.93
CA GLY A 264 -0.72 -3.65 -18.40
C GLY A 264 -0.70 -5.18 -18.40
N ASN A 265 -1.53 -5.89 -19.12
CA ASN A 265 -1.55 -7.36 -19.25
C ASN A 265 -0.99 -8.10 -18.01
N LEU A 266 -1.62 -7.87 -16.85
CA LEU A 266 -1.25 -8.44 -15.55
C LEU A 266 -2.17 -9.63 -15.21
N PRO A 267 -1.82 -10.89 -15.60
CA PRO A 267 -2.73 -12.03 -15.48
C PRO A 267 -3.17 -12.30 -14.01
N ALA A 268 -2.26 -12.09 -13.07
CA ALA A 268 -2.54 -12.32 -11.65
C ALA A 268 -3.45 -11.26 -11.01
N ILE A 269 -3.52 -10.06 -11.56
CA ILE A 269 -4.23 -8.91 -10.97
C ILE A 269 -5.36 -8.42 -11.89
N GLY A 270 -5.12 -8.37 -13.19
CA GLY A 270 -6.02 -7.74 -14.16
C GLY A 270 -7.34 -8.47 -14.37
N SER A 271 -7.37 -9.81 -14.18
CA SER A 271 -8.60 -10.60 -14.27
C SER A 271 -9.57 -10.37 -13.10
N VAL A 272 -9.07 -9.79 -12.00
CA VAL A 272 -9.82 -9.66 -10.74
C VAL A 272 -10.21 -8.20 -10.47
N LEU A 273 -9.56 -7.24 -11.12
CA LEU A 273 -9.78 -5.82 -10.85
C LEU A 273 -10.04 -5.02 -12.12
N SER A 274 -11.31 -4.80 -12.40
CA SER A 274 -11.77 -3.76 -13.32
C SER A 274 -12.49 -2.68 -12.52
N LEU A 275 -11.83 -1.53 -12.34
CA LEU A 275 -12.49 -0.38 -11.73
C LEU A 275 -13.39 0.29 -12.78
N SER A 276 -14.64 0.51 -12.41
CA SER A 276 -15.59 1.27 -13.24
C SER A 276 -15.26 2.76 -13.23
N ALA A 277 -15.67 3.49 -14.25
CA ALA A 277 -15.54 4.95 -14.30
C ALA A 277 -16.16 5.64 -13.08
N ALA A 278 -17.27 5.11 -12.55
CA ALA A 278 -17.92 5.60 -11.34
C ALA A 278 -17.01 5.48 -10.11
N GLN A 279 -16.28 4.37 -9.96
CA GLN A 279 -15.36 4.16 -8.85
C GLN A 279 -14.17 5.11 -8.92
N TYR A 280 -13.62 5.37 -10.12
CA TYR A 280 -12.59 6.42 -10.30
C TYR A 280 -13.13 7.80 -9.96
N GLY A 281 -14.37 8.11 -10.32
CA GLY A 281 -15.04 9.37 -9.96
C GLY A 281 -15.19 9.54 -8.45
N MET A 282 -15.59 8.48 -7.75
CA MET A 282 -15.72 8.46 -6.29
C MET A 282 -14.36 8.59 -5.61
N PHE A 283 -13.33 7.94 -6.13
CA PHE A 283 -11.97 8.10 -5.64
C PHE A 283 -11.50 9.56 -5.80
N PHE A 284 -11.72 10.14 -6.98
CA PHE A 284 -11.40 11.55 -7.22
C PHE A 284 -12.14 12.49 -6.25
N LEU A 285 -13.42 12.22 -5.96
CA LEU A 285 -14.20 13.00 -5.01
C LEU A 285 -13.59 13.00 -3.60
N MET A 286 -13.07 11.85 -3.16
CA MET A 286 -12.35 11.75 -1.88
C MET A 286 -11.06 12.57 -1.88
N LEU A 287 -10.30 12.55 -2.98
CA LEU A 287 -9.06 13.33 -3.12
C LEU A 287 -9.33 14.83 -3.22
N LEU A 288 -10.46 15.25 -3.76
CA LEU A 288 -10.82 16.66 -3.93
C LEU A 288 -10.83 17.43 -2.61
N THR A 289 -11.19 16.79 -1.51
CA THR A 289 -11.17 17.40 -0.17
C THR A 289 -9.89 17.08 0.60
N PHE A 290 -9.30 15.92 0.37
CA PHE A 290 -8.08 15.48 1.04
C PHE A 290 -6.85 16.28 0.63
N ALA A 291 -6.66 16.52 -0.68
CA ALA A 291 -5.50 17.25 -1.19
C ALA A 291 -5.38 18.67 -0.60
N PRO A 292 -6.45 19.51 -0.56
CA PRO A 292 -6.39 20.81 0.11
C PRO A 292 -6.06 20.72 1.61
N ALA A 293 -6.64 19.75 2.32
CA ALA A 293 -6.37 19.58 3.75
C ALA A 293 -4.89 19.30 4.01
N MET A 294 -4.30 18.34 3.28
CA MET A 294 -2.90 17.98 3.45
C MET A 294 -1.94 19.07 2.96
N ALA A 295 -2.23 19.71 1.84
CA ALA A 295 -1.48 20.86 1.34
C ALA A 295 -1.46 22.01 2.36
N SER A 296 -2.58 22.29 3.00
CA SER A 296 -2.69 23.33 4.03
C SER A 296 -1.90 22.99 5.30
N ILE A 297 -1.91 21.74 5.73
CA ILE A 297 -1.09 21.28 6.86
C ILE A 297 0.39 21.45 6.55
N GLN A 298 0.84 21.04 5.37
CA GLN A 298 2.25 21.19 4.98
C GLN A 298 2.67 22.64 4.91
N MET A 299 1.84 23.49 4.31
CA MET A 299 2.10 24.94 4.25
C MET A 299 2.14 25.56 5.64
N LEU A 300 1.23 25.14 6.56
CA LEU A 300 1.23 25.58 7.94
C LEU A 300 2.53 25.18 8.66
N LEU A 301 2.93 23.92 8.55
CA LEU A 301 4.15 23.42 9.16
C LEU A 301 5.39 24.12 8.58
N ALA A 302 5.45 24.32 7.27
CA ALA A 302 6.54 25.04 6.61
C ALA A 302 6.64 26.50 7.06
N THR A 303 5.52 27.14 7.44
CA THR A 303 5.50 28.53 7.93
C THR A 303 6.31 28.70 9.23
N TYR A 304 6.50 27.68 10.03
CA TYR A 304 7.36 27.70 11.22
C TYR A 304 8.86 27.62 10.88
N GLY A 305 9.24 27.10 9.71
CA GLY A 305 10.64 27.01 9.27
C GLY A 305 11.23 28.39 9.02
N ARG A 306 12.46 28.68 9.46
CA ARG A 306 13.16 29.94 9.24
C ARG A 306 13.72 30.07 7.81
N ASN A 307 14.07 28.94 7.22
CA ASN A 307 14.58 28.80 5.87
C ASN A 307 13.91 27.63 5.16
N PHE A 308 14.20 27.45 3.87
CA PHE A 308 13.65 26.38 3.05
C PHE A 308 13.92 25.00 3.65
N LYS A 309 15.15 24.75 4.16
CA LYS A 309 15.56 23.46 4.71
C LYS A 309 14.78 23.11 5.99
N GLU A 310 14.61 24.04 6.90
CA GLU A 310 13.78 23.84 8.10
C GLU A 310 12.31 23.64 7.73
N GLY A 311 11.79 24.47 6.81
CA GLY A 311 10.42 24.35 6.31
C GLY A 311 10.15 22.98 5.69
N GLN A 312 11.12 22.43 4.92
CA GLN A 312 11.02 21.09 4.35
C GLN A 312 11.03 20.01 5.43
N THR A 313 11.87 20.17 6.47
CA THR A 313 11.90 19.24 7.60
C THR A 313 10.55 19.20 8.32
N TYR A 314 9.94 20.34 8.59
CA TYR A 314 8.63 20.40 9.25
C TYR A 314 7.51 19.86 8.35
N ALA A 315 7.50 20.21 7.07
CA ALA A 315 6.52 19.67 6.11
C ALA A 315 6.62 18.16 5.96
N SER A 316 7.82 17.57 6.13
CA SER A 316 8.01 16.11 6.04
C SER A 316 7.33 15.33 7.17
N TYR A 317 7.01 15.97 8.29
CA TYR A 317 6.20 15.32 9.35
C TYR A 317 4.79 14.95 8.86
N ALA A 318 4.20 15.77 7.98
CA ALA A 318 2.91 15.43 7.37
C ALA A 318 3.04 14.17 6.47
N ILE A 319 4.15 14.06 5.71
CA ILE A 319 4.42 12.86 4.89
C ILE A 319 4.57 11.62 5.79
N THR A 320 5.31 11.75 6.89
CA THR A 320 5.51 10.66 7.86
C THR A 320 4.18 10.16 8.43
N LEU A 321 3.30 11.07 8.83
CA LEU A 321 1.97 10.72 9.35
C LEU A 321 1.13 10.01 8.29
N VAL A 322 1.06 10.54 7.06
CA VAL A 322 0.31 9.94 5.96
C VAL A 322 0.84 8.55 5.59
N SER A 323 2.14 8.32 5.73
CA SER A 323 2.77 7.02 5.47
C SER A 323 2.56 6.01 6.61
N LEU A 324 2.63 6.49 7.86
CA LEU A 324 2.57 5.62 9.05
C LEU A 324 1.15 5.17 9.40
N ILE A 325 0.16 6.05 9.26
CA ILE A 325 -1.23 5.76 9.63
C ILE A 325 -1.78 4.50 8.93
N PRO A 326 -1.67 4.35 7.59
CA PRO A 326 -2.12 3.14 6.90
C PRO A 326 -1.33 1.90 7.30
N ALA A 327 -0.03 2.03 7.53
CA ALA A 327 0.81 0.92 7.98
C ALA A 327 0.35 0.42 9.36
N VAL A 328 0.14 1.32 10.31
CA VAL A 328 -0.38 0.95 11.65
C VAL A 328 -1.76 0.31 11.53
N ALA A 329 -2.67 0.85 10.72
CA ALA A 329 -4.00 0.30 10.52
C ALA A 329 -3.95 -1.14 9.95
N MET A 330 -3.02 -1.40 9.02
CA MET A 330 -2.79 -2.72 8.44
C MET A 330 -2.26 -3.72 9.47
N PHE A 331 -1.21 -3.36 10.21
CA PHE A 331 -0.62 -4.25 11.22
C PHE A 331 -1.55 -4.50 12.40
N ALA A 332 -2.30 -3.50 12.82
CA ALA A 332 -3.30 -3.62 13.89
C ALA A 332 -4.58 -4.34 13.44
N GLN A 333 -4.69 -4.70 12.15
CA GLN A 333 -5.89 -5.33 11.57
C GLN A 333 -7.18 -4.61 11.96
N LEU A 334 -7.16 -3.27 11.90
CA LEU A 334 -8.28 -2.46 12.32
C LEU A 334 -9.53 -2.82 11.49
N LYS A 335 -10.58 -3.22 12.19
CA LYS A 335 -11.89 -3.39 11.58
C LYS A 335 -12.49 -2.04 11.24
N ASP A 336 -13.27 -1.99 10.14
CA ASP A 336 -13.98 -0.78 9.74
C ASP A 336 -14.89 -0.28 10.87
N ALA A 337 -14.65 0.95 11.31
CA ALA A 337 -15.40 1.59 12.39
C ALA A 337 -15.67 3.06 12.06
N THR A 338 -16.81 3.59 12.49
CA THR A 338 -17.27 4.95 12.17
C THR A 338 -16.29 6.04 12.62
N TRP A 339 -15.55 5.83 13.72
CA TRP A 339 -14.58 6.81 14.20
C TRP A 339 -13.43 7.07 13.20
N GLN A 340 -13.12 6.10 12.32
CA GLN A 340 -12.07 6.24 11.30
C GLN A 340 -12.41 7.32 10.28
N LEU A 341 -13.70 7.62 10.07
CA LEU A 341 -14.16 8.66 9.17
C LEU A 341 -13.77 10.09 9.63
N PHE A 342 -13.46 10.25 10.93
CA PHE A 342 -12.98 11.52 11.49
C PHE A 342 -11.47 11.70 11.37
N VAL A 343 -10.73 10.65 11.02
CA VAL A 343 -9.27 10.70 10.91
C VAL A 343 -8.87 10.78 9.44
N PRO A 344 -8.31 11.91 8.98
CA PRO A 344 -7.76 12.01 7.64
C PRO A 344 -6.80 10.85 7.36
N VAL A 345 -6.68 10.44 6.10
CA VAL A 345 -5.93 9.25 5.67
C VAL A 345 -6.68 7.95 5.95
N LEU A 346 -7.09 7.65 7.19
CA LEU A 346 -7.86 6.44 7.50
C LEU A 346 -9.23 6.45 6.81
N ALA A 347 -9.91 7.59 6.83
CA ALA A 347 -11.20 7.75 6.15
C ALA A 347 -11.08 7.48 4.66
N GLN A 348 -10.10 8.10 3.99
CA GLN A 348 -9.85 7.91 2.56
C GLN A 348 -9.49 6.45 2.26
N LEU A 349 -8.57 5.87 3.04
CA LEU A 349 -8.14 4.49 2.87
C LEU A 349 -9.31 3.52 3.02
N MET A 350 -10.11 3.67 4.09
CA MET A 350 -11.27 2.83 4.36
C MET A 350 -12.31 2.90 3.23
N VAL A 351 -12.72 4.11 2.83
CA VAL A 351 -13.75 4.29 1.80
C VAL A 351 -13.28 3.77 0.45
N ILE A 352 -12.04 4.09 0.05
CA ILE A 352 -11.50 3.63 -1.22
C ILE A 352 -11.31 2.10 -1.22
N THR A 353 -10.87 1.51 -0.11
CA THR A 353 -10.74 0.05 -0.01
C THR A 353 -12.12 -0.65 -0.12
N ARG A 354 -13.17 -0.09 0.47
CA ARG A 354 -14.56 -0.58 0.28
C ARG A 354 -14.99 -0.51 -1.18
N LEU A 355 -14.69 0.60 -1.86
CA LEU A 355 -14.96 0.73 -3.29
C LEU A 355 -14.24 -0.33 -4.12
N LEU A 356 -12.96 -0.62 -3.79
CA LEU A 356 -12.18 -1.68 -4.45
C LEU A 356 -12.76 -3.07 -4.20
N ARG A 357 -13.37 -3.30 -3.03
CA ARG A 357 -14.07 -4.56 -2.71
C ARG A 357 -15.44 -4.70 -3.39
N GLY A 358 -15.91 -3.64 -4.07
CA GLY A 358 -17.25 -3.60 -4.65
C GLY A 358 -18.35 -3.48 -3.61
N GLU A 359 -18.04 -3.02 -2.40
CA GLU A 359 -19.01 -2.81 -1.33
C GLU A 359 -19.79 -1.50 -1.55
N THR A 360 -21.05 -1.47 -1.17
CA THR A 360 -21.86 -0.26 -1.19
C THR A 360 -21.41 0.69 -0.09
N THR A 361 -21.25 1.96 -0.42
CA THR A 361 -20.86 3.01 0.52
C THR A 361 -21.99 4.03 0.64
N ASP A 362 -22.39 4.34 1.87
CA ASP A 362 -23.40 5.36 2.15
C ASP A 362 -22.82 6.77 1.96
N LEU A 363 -23.70 7.73 1.73
CA LEU A 363 -23.33 9.13 1.55
C LEU A 363 -22.52 9.70 2.72
N ILE A 364 -22.76 9.20 3.94
CA ILE A 364 -22.05 9.61 5.15
C ILE A 364 -20.53 9.35 5.05
N HIS A 365 -20.12 8.28 4.36
CA HIS A 365 -18.72 7.92 4.15
C HIS A 365 -17.96 8.94 3.29
N TYR A 366 -18.67 9.77 2.53
CA TYR A 366 -18.09 10.85 1.74
C TYR A 366 -18.21 12.20 2.43
N LEU A 367 -19.39 12.51 2.98
CA LEU A 367 -19.67 13.82 3.57
C LEU A 367 -18.88 14.07 4.84
N LEU A 368 -18.73 13.07 5.71
CA LEU A 368 -18.04 13.24 6.98
C LEU A 368 -16.54 13.49 6.81
N PRO A 369 -15.78 12.70 6.03
CA PRO A 369 -14.40 13.03 5.73
C PRO A 369 -14.22 14.36 4.98
N ALA A 370 -15.16 14.70 4.08
CA ALA A 370 -15.12 15.96 3.37
C ALA A 370 -15.30 17.15 4.31
N ALA A 371 -16.22 17.07 5.27
CA ALA A 371 -16.41 18.07 6.30
C ALA A 371 -15.16 18.24 7.18
N VAL A 372 -14.59 17.14 7.66
CA VAL A 372 -13.35 17.15 8.47
C VAL A 372 -12.20 17.78 7.71
N ASN A 373 -11.96 17.38 6.47
CA ASN A 373 -10.90 17.92 5.62
C ASN A 373 -11.10 19.41 5.35
N THR A 374 -12.34 19.85 5.12
CA THR A 374 -12.68 21.26 4.91
C THR A 374 -12.41 22.10 6.17
N VAL A 375 -12.74 21.55 7.35
CA VAL A 375 -12.41 22.20 8.64
C VAL A 375 -10.91 22.33 8.79
N ILE A 376 -10.13 21.26 8.54
CA ILE A 376 -8.66 21.27 8.61
C ILE A 376 -8.09 22.33 7.69
N PHE A 377 -8.51 22.36 6.41
CA PHE A 377 -8.07 23.37 5.46
C PHE A 377 -8.36 24.79 5.96
N THR A 378 -9.59 25.03 6.40
CA THR A 378 -10.02 26.37 6.87
C THR A 378 -9.24 26.80 8.10
N VAL A 379 -9.08 25.93 9.09
CA VAL A 379 -8.32 26.21 10.31
C VAL A 379 -6.86 26.50 9.97
N ALA A 380 -6.22 25.67 9.16
CA ALA A 380 -4.83 25.89 8.74
C ALA A 380 -4.65 27.23 8.05
N MET A 381 -5.53 27.58 7.10
CA MET A 381 -5.46 28.87 6.40
C MET A 381 -5.64 30.07 7.35
N VAL A 382 -6.58 29.97 8.29
CA VAL A 382 -6.79 31.02 9.31
C VAL A 382 -5.56 31.16 10.22
N VAL A 383 -4.96 30.03 10.64
CA VAL A 383 -3.76 30.07 11.47
C VAL A 383 -2.58 30.68 10.71
N ILE A 384 -2.33 30.28 9.46
CA ILE A 384 -1.28 30.89 8.62
C ILE A 384 -1.50 32.40 8.46
N ALA A 385 -2.75 32.82 8.17
CA ALA A 385 -3.06 34.23 8.05
C ALA A 385 -2.82 35.03 9.35
N ARG A 386 -3.07 34.44 10.52
CA ARG A 386 -2.75 35.04 11.81
C ARG A 386 -1.24 35.06 12.07
N LEU A 387 -0.51 34.02 11.74
CA LEU A 387 0.94 33.96 11.87
C LEU A 387 1.63 35.02 11.03
N LEU A 388 1.18 35.28 9.81
CA LEU A 388 1.69 36.33 8.94
C LEU A 388 1.34 37.78 9.41
N ARG A 389 0.55 37.95 10.48
CA ARG A 389 0.33 39.21 11.13
C ARG A 389 1.35 39.50 12.23
N GLN A 390 2.11 38.50 12.66
CA GLN A 390 3.12 38.66 13.71
C GLN A 390 4.47 39.06 13.12
N GLU A 391 5.03 40.19 13.54
CA GLU A 391 6.33 40.70 13.09
C GLU A 391 7.48 39.71 13.33
N LYS A 392 7.40 38.97 14.44
CA LYS A 392 8.39 37.94 14.78
C LYS A 392 8.55 36.85 13.71
N ILE A 393 7.47 36.53 13.01
CA ILE A 393 7.50 35.49 11.95
C ILE A 393 7.96 36.12 10.63
N ILE A 394 7.62 37.37 10.37
CA ILE A 394 7.98 38.04 9.12
C ILE A 394 9.49 38.34 9.10
N PHE A 395 10.02 38.93 10.16
CA PHE A 395 11.40 39.42 10.22
C PHE A 395 12.42 38.47 10.80
N GLY A 396 12.00 37.25 11.23
CA GLY A 396 12.93 36.20 11.72
C GLY A 396 13.73 36.59 12.97
N ARG A 397 13.36 37.66 13.67
CA ARG A 397 14.02 38.08 14.91
C ARG A 397 13.49 37.20 16.05
N ALA A 398 14.36 36.25 16.50
CA ALA A 398 14.19 35.59 17.78
C ALA A 398 14.72 36.45 18.89
#